data_0783aa48fbe9d6557fae3ed26ed9a1d8
#
_entry.id   0783aa48fbe9d6557fae3ed26ed9a1d8
#
_cell.length_a   1.000
_cell.length_b   1.000
_cell.length_c   1.000
_cell.angle_alpha   90.00
_cell.angle_beta   90.00
_cell.angle_gamma   90.00
#
_symmetry.space_group_name_H-M   'P 1'
#
loop_
_entity.id
_entity.type
_entity.pdbx_description
1 polymer ?
#
loop_
_entity_poly.entity_id
_entity_poly.type
_entity_poly.pdbx_seq_one_letter_code
_entity_poly.pdbx_strand_id
1 'polypeptide(L)'
;VSSDPAAGTSVAHSSAVAIVVSRGRQTATVPDVTGMNVDQARTTLEAAGLKLGTQTQAFSDSAALGTVVSSNPAAGANGVYNGDSVAVTISKGPENVTVPDVNGKSEEEAKKALEDLGLKAEINKRLGGPFGTARSTDPAAGTSVKAGSSVKINIF
;
A
#
# COMPACT_ATOMS: atom_id res chain seq x y z
N VAL A 1 -5.17 -31.37 25.40
CA VAL A 1 -4.60 -32.23 26.46
C VAL A 1 -5.52 -33.42 26.61
N SER A 2 -4.96 -34.59 26.53
CA SER A 2 -5.72 -35.84 26.69
C SER A 2 -4.90 -36.83 27.52
N SER A 3 -5.57 -37.83 28.12
CA SER A 3 -4.93 -38.93 28.79
C SER A 3 -5.36 -40.25 28.18
N ASP A 4 -4.49 -41.24 28.26
CA ASP A 4 -4.83 -42.62 27.89
C ASP A 4 -4.36 -43.53 29.06
N PRO A 5 -5.28 -44.21 29.74
CA PRO A 5 -6.74 -44.19 29.59
C PRO A 5 -7.39 -42.84 29.83
N ALA A 6 -8.56 -42.61 29.21
CA ALA A 6 -9.30 -41.35 29.35
C ALA A 6 -9.74 -41.09 30.80
N ALA A 7 -9.93 -39.82 31.13
CA ALA A 7 -10.42 -39.44 32.48
C ALA A 7 -11.73 -40.14 32.83
N GLY A 8 -11.81 -40.68 34.07
CA GLY A 8 -12.95 -41.43 34.57
C GLY A 8 -12.93 -42.94 34.24
N THR A 9 -11.92 -43.44 33.51
CA THR A 9 -11.74 -44.86 33.26
C THR A 9 -11.22 -45.55 34.53
N SER A 10 -11.84 -46.65 34.92
CA SER A 10 -11.36 -47.48 36.02
C SER A 10 -10.16 -48.30 35.56
N VAL A 11 -9.01 -48.14 36.19
CA VAL A 11 -7.77 -48.84 35.87
C VAL A 11 -7.27 -49.59 37.10
N ALA A 12 -6.43 -50.61 36.89
CA ALA A 12 -5.79 -51.34 37.99
C ALA A 12 -4.82 -50.40 38.74
N HIS A 13 -4.65 -50.72 40.04
CA HIS A 13 -3.68 -49.98 40.86
C HIS A 13 -2.28 -50.05 40.24
N SER A 14 -1.56 -48.90 40.20
CA SER A 14 -0.23 -48.76 39.58
C SER A 14 -0.22 -48.84 38.04
N SER A 15 -1.37 -48.74 37.36
CA SER A 15 -1.38 -48.62 35.88
C SER A 15 -0.72 -47.34 35.43
N ALA A 16 0.05 -47.40 34.35
CA ALA A 16 0.60 -46.22 33.71
C ALA A 16 -0.48 -45.41 32.97
N VAL A 17 -0.45 -44.12 33.11
CA VAL A 17 -1.33 -43.20 32.38
C VAL A 17 -0.46 -42.33 31.48
N ALA A 18 -0.64 -42.43 30.18
CA ALA A 18 -0.02 -41.58 29.23
C ALA A 18 -0.72 -40.20 29.18
N ILE A 19 0.03 -39.12 29.18
CA ILE A 19 -0.51 -37.78 29.11
C ILE A 19 0.02 -37.10 27.84
N VAL A 20 -0.88 -36.64 26.99
CA VAL A 20 -0.54 -35.80 25.85
C VAL A 20 -0.67 -34.33 26.26
N VAL A 21 0.42 -33.65 26.32
CA VAL A 21 0.49 -32.23 26.65
C VAL A 21 0.59 -31.41 25.35
N SER A 22 -0.25 -30.39 25.21
CA SER A 22 -0.16 -29.46 24.08
C SER A 22 1.17 -28.67 24.18
N ARG A 23 1.87 -28.57 23.07
CA ARG A 23 3.06 -27.70 22.92
C ARG A 23 2.69 -26.25 22.59
N GLY A 24 1.40 -25.92 22.55
CA GLY A 24 0.92 -24.62 22.12
C GLY A 24 0.84 -24.51 20.60
N ARG A 25 0.57 -23.29 20.12
CA ARG A 25 0.57 -22.98 18.69
C ARG A 25 2.00 -22.82 18.18
N GLN A 26 2.29 -23.34 17.00
CA GLN A 26 3.59 -23.12 16.37
C GLN A 26 3.70 -21.66 15.95
N THR A 27 4.80 -21.02 16.32
CA THR A 27 5.12 -19.68 15.88
C THR A 27 5.54 -19.68 14.41
N ALA A 28 5.16 -18.65 13.69
CA ALA A 28 5.59 -18.37 12.33
C ALA A 28 6.26 -16.99 12.28
N THR A 29 7.09 -16.76 11.28
CA THR A 29 7.70 -15.45 11.03
C THR A 29 7.12 -14.92 9.72
N VAL A 30 6.68 -13.68 9.70
CA VAL A 30 6.19 -13.02 8.50
C VAL A 30 7.37 -12.74 7.56
N PRO A 31 7.42 -13.36 6.36
CA PRO A 31 8.47 -13.07 5.39
C PRO A 31 8.26 -11.67 4.79
N ASP A 32 9.32 -11.09 4.24
CA ASP A 32 9.19 -9.85 3.47
C ASP A 32 8.60 -10.16 2.11
N VAL A 33 7.44 -9.59 1.85
CA VAL A 33 6.68 -9.72 0.59
C VAL A 33 6.62 -8.39 -0.18
N THR A 34 7.32 -7.37 0.29
CA THR A 34 7.35 -6.03 -0.33
C THR A 34 7.93 -6.11 -1.75
N GLY A 35 7.30 -5.43 -2.70
CA GLY A 35 7.70 -5.43 -4.11
C GLY A 35 7.28 -6.68 -4.90
N MET A 36 6.77 -7.72 -4.26
CA MET A 36 6.26 -8.92 -4.94
C MET A 36 4.87 -8.66 -5.51
N ASN A 37 4.51 -9.38 -6.59
CA ASN A 37 3.11 -9.44 -7.01
C ASN A 37 2.29 -10.29 -6.03
N VAL A 38 0.96 -10.20 -6.12
CA VAL A 38 0.05 -10.87 -5.17
C VAL A 38 0.24 -12.39 -5.13
N ASP A 39 0.48 -13.02 -6.28
CA ASP A 39 0.65 -14.49 -6.35
C ASP A 39 1.96 -14.94 -5.73
N GLN A 40 3.04 -14.20 -5.96
CA GLN A 40 4.34 -14.43 -5.30
C GLN A 40 4.24 -14.23 -3.79
N ALA A 41 3.59 -13.14 -3.35
CA ALA A 41 3.37 -12.86 -1.93
C ALA A 41 2.56 -13.98 -1.26
N ARG A 42 1.51 -14.46 -1.93
CA ARG A 42 0.72 -15.62 -1.45
C ARG A 42 1.60 -16.84 -1.26
N THR A 43 2.31 -17.25 -2.29
CA THR A 43 3.18 -18.43 -2.24
C THR A 43 4.24 -18.32 -1.13
N THR A 44 4.83 -17.13 -0.97
CA THR A 44 5.83 -16.86 0.06
C THR A 44 5.24 -16.93 1.47
N LEU A 45 4.05 -16.39 1.69
CA LEU A 45 3.33 -16.48 2.98
C LEU A 45 2.92 -17.92 3.29
N GLU A 46 2.40 -18.65 2.31
CA GLU A 46 2.00 -20.06 2.47
C GLU A 46 3.20 -20.96 2.79
N ALA A 47 4.34 -20.72 2.17
CA ALA A 47 5.60 -21.41 2.49
C ALA A 47 6.07 -21.17 3.94
N ALA A 48 5.75 -20.00 4.51
CA ALA A 48 6.00 -19.67 5.91
C ALA A 48 4.89 -20.14 6.87
N GLY A 49 3.91 -20.92 6.36
CA GLY A 49 2.78 -21.42 7.15
C GLY A 49 1.70 -20.37 7.45
N LEU A 50 1.71 -19.24 6.75
CA LEU A 50 0.77 -18.14 6.91
C LEU A 50 -0.25 -18.11 5.76
N LYS A 51 -1.31 -17.35 5.92
CA LYS A 51 -2.32 -17.16 4.87
C LYS A 51 -2.31 -15.73 4.37
N LEU A 52 -2.51 -15.56 3.06
CA LEU A 52 -2.81 -14.24 2.52
C LEU A 52 -4.19 -13.79 3.02
N GLY A 53 -4.23 -12.70 3.76
CA GLY A 53 -5.42 -12.09 4.34
C GLY A 53 -6.07 -11.07 3.43
N THR A 54 -6.61 -10.01 4.06
CA THR A 54 -7.26 -8.90 3.35
C THR A 54 -6.28 -8.18 2.45
N GLN A 55 -6.72 -7.88 1.23
CA GLN A 55 -5.98 -7.09 0.26
C GLN A 55 -6.61 -5.70 0.19
N THR A 56 -5.83 -4.67 0.48
CA THR A 56 -6.20 -3.27 0.30
C THR A 56 -5.37 -2.66 -0.81
N GLN A 57 -5.81 -1.54 -1.34
CA GLN A 57 -5.08 -0.85 -2.40
C GLN A 57 -4.77 0.59 -1.98
N ALA A 58 -3.58 1.06 -2.27
CA ALA A 58 -3.13 2.43 -2.01
C ALA A 58 -2.27 2.95 -3.16
N PHE A 59 -2.28 4.26 -3.36
CA PHE A 59 -1.32 4.87 -4.27
C PHE A 59 0.09 4.78 -3.67
N SER A 60 1.06 4.56 -4.52
CA SER A 60 2.47 4.51 -4.13
C SER A 60 3.35 5.03 -5.26
N ASP A 61 4.23 5.95 -4.89
CA ASP A 61 5.20 6.53 -5.81
C ASP A 61 6.43 5.65 -6.03
N SER A 62 6.68 4.75 -5.09
CA SER A 62 7.88 3.91 -5.08
C SER A 62 7.62 2.47 -5.51
N ALA A 63 6.39 1.97 -5.33
CA ALA A 63 6.04 0.60 -5.68
C ALA A 63 5.33 0.55 -7.04
N ALA A 64 5.73 -0.39 -7.88
CA ALA A 64 5.10 -0.62 -9.18
C ALA A 64 3.61 -1.00 -9.02
N LEU A 65 2.81 -0.68 -10.02
CA LEU A 65 1.40 -1.07 -10.07
C LEU A 65 1.24 -2.57 -9.87
N GLY A 66 0.35 -2.97 -8.95
CA GLY A 66 0.04 -4.38 -8.67
C GLY A 66 1.03 -5.10 -7.74
N THR A 67 2.04 -4.40 -7.21
CA THR A 67 2.97 -4.98 -6.24
C THR A 67 2.60 -4.62 -4.80
N VAL A 68 3.04 -5.45 -3.86
CA VAL A 68 2.81 -5.24 -2.42
C VAL A 68 3.65 -4.06 -1.92
N VAL A 69 2.99 -3.10 -1.30
CA VAL A 69 3.61 -1.93 -0.65
C VAL A 69 4.00 -2.25 0.79
N SER A 70 3.13 -2.95 1.49
CA SER A 70 3.31 -3.29 2.91
C SER A 70 2.48 -4.50 3.31
N SER A 71 2.85 -5.13 4.40
CA SER A 71 2.08 -6.21 5.04
C SER A 71 1.73 -5.84 6.49
N ASN A 72 0.65 -6.43 6.98
CA ASN A 72 0.24 -6.34 8.38
C ASN A 72 -0.22 -7.71 8.88
N PRO A 73 0.47 -8.37 9.81
CA PRO A 73 1.69 -7.90 10.48
C PRO A 73 2.87 -7.66 9.51
N ALA A 74 3.78 -6.76 9.91
CA ALA A 74 4.97 -6.43 9.12
C ALA A 74 5.94 -7.62 9.05
N ALA A 75 6.86 -7.60 8.08
CA ALA A 75 7.92 -8.59 7.99
C ALA A 75 8.72 -8.67 9.31
N GLY A 76 9.01 -9.89 9.76
CA GLY A 76 9.70 -10.15 11.02
C GLY A 76 8.88 -9.94 12.29
N ALA A 77 7.58 -9.65 12.20
CA ALA A 77 6.73 -9.46 13.38
C ALA A 77 6.70 -10.69 14.30
N ASN A 78 6.74 -10.44 15.60
CA ASN A 78 6.62 -11.46 16.64
C ASN A 78 5.15 -11.72 16.99
N GLY A 79 4.87 -12.90 17.56
CA GLY A 79 3.53 -13.26 18.03
C GLY A 79 2.59 -13.73 16.93
N VAL A 80 3.10 -14.08 15.77
CA VAL A 80 2.38 -14.68 14.66
C VAL A 80 2.51 -16.21 14.73
N TYR A 81 1.45 -16.91 14.39
CA TYR A 81 1.40 -18.37 14.46
C TYR A 81 1.00 -18.97 13.11
N ASN A 82 1.35 -20.23 12.92
CA ASN A 82 0.93 -20.98 11.74
C ASN A 82 -0.59 -20.92 11.56
N GLY A 83 -1.02 -20.59 10.34
CA GLY A 83 -2.41 -20.43 9.95
C GLY A 83 -2.96 -19.02 10.13
N ASP A 84 -2.20 -18.09 10.75
CA ASP A 84 -2.62 -16.70 10.86
C ASP A 84 -2.59 -16.00 9.49
N SER A 85 -3.44 -14.98 9.33
CA SER A 85 -3.57 -14.24 8.09
C SER A 85 -2.75 -12.95 8.12
N VAL A 86 -2.08 -12.67 7.02
CA VAL A 86 -1.32 -11.44 6.81
C VAL A 86 -2.04 -10.59 5.75
N ALA A 87 -2.51 -9.41 6.15
CA ALA A 87 -3.09 -8.45 5.23
C ALA A 87 -1.99 -7.77 4.42
N VAL A 88 -2.25 -7.45 3.15
CA VAL A 88 -1.31 -6.77 2.27
C VAL A 88 -1.94 -5.54 1.64
N THR A 89 -1.13 -4.50 1.47
CA THR A 89 -1.50 -3.31 0.70
C THR A 89 -0.83 -3.37 -0.65
N ILE A 90 -1.61 -3.25 -1.72
CA ILE A 90 -1.17 -3.37 -3.11
C ILE A 90 -1.10 -1.97 -3.71
N SER A 91 -0.05 -1.69 -4.47
CA SER A 91 0.15 -0.43 -5.16
C SER A 91 -0.85 -0.25 -6.30
N LYS A 92 -1.49 0.91 -6.36
CA LYS A 92 -2.21 1.44 -7.54
C LYS A 92 -1.28 2.19 -8.51
N GLY A 93 0.02 2.19 -8.23
CA GLY A 93 0.97 3.10 -8.88
C GLY A 93 0.87 4.52 -8.31
N PRO A 94 1.54 5.50 -8.95
CA PRO A 94 1.47 6.89 -8.53
C PRO A 94 0.06 7.45 -8.71
N GLU A 95 -0.31 8.36 -7.82
CA GLU A 95 -1.53 9.14 -8.01
C GLU A 95 -1.32 10.13 -9.14
N ASN A 96 -2.14 10.04 -10.19
CA ASN A 96 -2.07 10.93 -11.34
C ASN A 96 -3.22 11.93 -11.31
N VAL A 97 -2.90 13.16 -11.68
CA VAL A 97 -3.83 14.29 -11.76
C VAL A 97 -3.78 14.88 -13.16
N THR A 98 -4.93 15.28 -13.68
CA THR A 98 -5.00 15.94 -14.99
C THR A 98 -4.73 17.43 -14.84
N VAL A 99 -3.83 17.96 -15.65
CA VAL A 99 -3.54 19.41 -15.69
C VAL A 99 -4.80 20.16 -16.15
N PRO A 100 -5.32 21.09 -15.34
CA PRO A 100 -6.53 21.85 -15.69
C PRO A 100 -6.27 22.87 -16.79
N ASP A 101 -7.33 23.24 -17.52
CA ASP A 101 -7.26 24.37 -18.43
C ASP A 101 -7.29 25.69 -17.64
N VAL A 102 -6.26 26.47 -17.79
CA VAL A 102 -6.10 27.78 -17.15
C VAL A 102 -6.09 28.93 -18.16
N ASN A 103 -6.39 28.67 -19.43
CA ASN A 103 -6.38 29.68 -20.46
C ASN A 103 -7.35 30.81 -20.14
N GLY A 104 -6.88 32.06 -20.24
CA GLY A 104 -7.67 33.27 -19.95
C GLY A 104 -7.84 33.59 -18.46
N LYS A 105 -7.38 32.76 -17.53
CA LYS A 105 -7.40 33.03 -16.08
C LYS A 105 -6.32 34.00 -15.68
N SER A 106 -6.55 34.74 -14.61
CA SER A 106 -5.50 35.53 -13.97
C SER A 106 -4.40 34.61 -13.40
N GLU A 107 -3.23 35.19 -13.12
CA GLU A 107 -2.10 34.45 -12.50
C GLU A 107 -2.54 33.75 -11.22
N GLU A 108 -3.28 34.44 -10.35
CA GLU A 108 -3.74 33.91 -9.06
C GLU A 108 -4.74 32.77 -9.22
N GLU A 109 -5.71 32.92 -10.13
CA GLU A 109 -6.72 31.89 -10.41
C GLU A 109 -6.10 30.65 -11.06
N ALA A 110 -5.14 30.85 -11.96
CA ALA A 110 -4.42 29.77 -12.61
C ALA A 110 -3.55 28.98 -11.60
N LYS A 111 -2.85 29.70 -10.74
CA LYS A 111 -2.04 29.12 -9.66
C LYS A 111 -2.93 28.32 -8.70
N LYS A 112 -4.01 28.92 -8.24
CA LYS A 112 -4.97 28.25 -7.34
C LYS A 112 -5.58 27.00 -7.97
N ALA A 113 -5.94 27.02 -9.23
CA ALA A 113 -6.50 25.88 -9.94
C ALA A 113 -5.55 24.68 -10.01
N LEU A 114 -4.24 24.91 -10.08
CA LEU A 114 -3.22 23.85 -10.00
C LEU A 114 -3.00 23.37 -8.56
N GLU A 115 -2.91 24.28 -7.61
CA GLU A 115 -2.69 23.98 -6.20
C GLU A 115 -3.85 23.19 -5.58
N ASP A 116 -5.10 23.52 -5.93
CA ASP A 116 -6.32 22.80 -5.52
C ASP A 116 -6.29 21.32 -5.97
N LEU A 117 -5.56 21.01 -7.02
CA LEU A 117 -5.34 19.64 -7.52
C LEU A 117 -4.03 19.01 -7.01
N GLY A 118 -3.35 19.66 -6.06
CA GLY A 118 -2.10 19.16 -5.49
C GLY A 118 -0.89 19.28 -6.42
N LEU A 119 -0.97 20.10 -7.48
CA LEU A 119 0.13 20.40 -8.39
C LEU A 119 0.91 21.63 -7.92
N LYS A 120 2.20 21.72 -8.28
CA LYS A 120 3.02 22.90 -7.99
C LYS A 120 2.97 23.84 -9.18
N ALA A 121 2.55 25.08 -8.96
CA ALA A 121 2.51 26.10 -10.00
C ALA A 121 3.85 26.84 -10.10
N GLU A 122 4.46 26.85 -11.28
CA GLU A 122 5.60 27.66 -11.61
C GLU A 122 5.19 28.73 -12.62
N ILE A 123 5.46 30.00 -12.32
CA ILE A 123 5.07 31.12 -13.19
C ILE A 123 6.18 31.44 -14.15
N ASN A 124 5.87 31.39 -15.43
CA ASN A 124 6.76 31.85 -16.53
C ASN A 124 6.17 33.09 -17.18
N LYS A 125 6.70 34.27 -16.81
CA LYS A 125 6.28 35.56 -17.37
C LYS A 125 7.16 35.87 -18.59
N ARG A 126 6.55 35.97 -19.78
CA ARG A 126 7.20 36.55 -20.94
C ARG A 126 6.89 38.06 -21.01
N LEU A 127 7.93 38.86 -21.11
CA LEU A 127 7.83 40.30 -21.28
C LEU A 127 7.15 40.61 -22.63
N GLY A 128 5.99 41.28 -22.60
CA GLY A 128 5.37 41.78 -23.82
C GLY A 128 3.84 41.72 -23.94
N GLY A 129 3.11 41.25 -22.91
CA GLY A 129 1.63 41.23 -22.96
C GLY A 129 1.00 42.17 -21.91
N PRO A 130 -0.04 42.95 -22.30
CA PRO A 130 -0.64 43.95 -21.42
C PRO A 130 -1.56 43.39 -20.33
N PHE A 131 -1.80 42.10 -20.24
CA PHE A 131 -2.96 41.57 -19.48
C PHE A 131 -2.68 40.51 -18.38
N GLY A 132 -1.45 40.08 -18.20
CA GLY A 132 -1.13 39.16 -17.07
C GLY A 132 -2.02 37.91 -16.95
N THR A 133 -2.52 37.39 -18.09
CA THR A 133 -3.38 36.23 -18.14
C THR A 133 -2.63 34.98 -18.56
N ALA A 134 -3.00 33.84 -17.99
CA ALA A 134 -2.48 32.54 -18.37
C ALA A 134 -2.94 32.18 -19.80
N ARG A 135 -2.02 31.72 -20.63
CA ARG A 135 -2.29 31.31 -22.02
C ARG A 135 -2.10 29.81 -22.23
N SER A 136 -1.19 29.21 -21.52
CA SER A 136 -0.89 27.78 -21.64
C SER A 136 -0.19 27.28 -20.40
N THR A 137 -0.17 25.98 -20.26
CA THR A 137 0.63 25.26 -19.25
C THR A 137 1.64 24.36 -19.93
N ASP A 138 2.69 24.01 -19.21
CA ASP A 138 3.64 22.99 -19.58
C ASP A 138 3.91 22.09 -18.36
N PRO A 139 3.46 20.83 -18.36
CA PRO A 139 2.70 20.13 -19.42
C PRO A 139 1.36 20.79 -19.79
N ALA A 140 0.89 20.50 -21.01
CA ALA A 140 -0.34 21.11 -21.56
C ALA A 140 -1.60 20.68 -20.77
N ALA A 141 -2.63 21.51 -20.79
CA ALA A 141 -3.95 21.18 -20.24
C ALA A 141 -4.46 19.84 -20.81
N GLY A 142 -5.09 19.01 -19.96
CA GLY A 142 -5.54 17.66 -20.30
C GLY A 142 -4.45 16.58 -20.18
N THR A 143 -3.19 16.93 -19.94
CA THR A 143 -2.12 15.96 -19.70
C THR A 143 -2.25 15.35 -18.30
N SER A 144 -2.12 14.03 -18.20
CA SER A 144 -2.06 13.34 -16.91
C SER A 144 -0.62 13.41 -16.37
N VAL A 145 -0.45 13.96 -15.19
CA VAL A 145 0.83 14.11 -14.49
C VAL A 145 0.73 13.54 -13.08
N LYS A 146 1.85 13.17 -12.50
CA LYS A 146 1.90 12.69 -11.12
C LYS A 146 1.50 13.81 -10.15
N ALA A 147 0.73 13.51 -9.12
CA ALA A 147 0.43 14.44 -8.04
C ALA A 147 1.72 15.01 -7.43
N GLY A 148 1.71 16.31 -7.13
CA GLY A 148 2.90 17.02 -6.65
C GLY A 148 3.89 17.48 -7.73
N SER A 149 3.64 17.16 -9.03
CA SER A 149 4.48 17.62 -10.14
C SER A 149 4.40 19.14 -10.32
N SER A 150 5.49 19.74 -10.80
CA SER A 150 5.51 21.14 -11.22
C SER A 150 4.89 21.33 -12.59
N VAL A 151 4.03 22.32 -12.70
CA VAL A 151 3.41 22.75 -13.97
C VAL A 151 3.73 24.23 -14.18
N LYS A 152 4.35 24.56 -15.31
CA LYS A 152 4.65 25.95 -15.67
C LYS A 152 3.41 26.60 -16.28
N ILE A 153 3.07 27.77 -15.79
CA ILE A 153 2.01 28.64 -16.34
C ILE A 153 2.69 29.73 -17.16
N ASN A 154 2.41 29.76 -18.46
CA ASN A 154 2.91 30.81 -19.34
C ASN A 154 1.94 31.99 -19.34
N ILE A 155 2.42 33.15 -18.90
CA ILE A 155 1.67 34.39 -18.79
C ILE A 155 2.20 35.38 -19.83
N PHE A 156 1.28 35.96 -20.56
CA PHE A 156 1.57 36.97 -21.58
C PHE A 156 0.75 38.23 -21.36
#